data_2e68fb320696cc90424f34295411be6f
#
_entry.id   2e68fb320696cc90424f34295411be6f
#
_cell.length_a   1.000
_cell.length_b   1.000
_cell.length_c   1.000
_cell.angle_alpha   90.00
_cell.angle_beta   90.00
_cell.angle_gamma   90.00
#
_symmetry.space_group_name_H-M   'P 1'
#
loop_
_entity.id
_entity.type
_entity.pdbx_description
1 polymer ?
#
loop_
_entity_poly.entity_id
_entity_poly.type
_entity_poly.pdbx_seq_one_letter_code
_entity_poly.pdbx_strand_id
1 'polypeptide(L)'
;MTDVLTRTSQTDEVSGRRAVPVDVEGLTVGVPDRDEPILGPIDLHLAAGSRVLIAGLSGAGKTTLLHAIGGLLEEESYDLAGRVSTWSGGVNVGLLQQEPIHSVVAATCGRDIAFGPENHRVPREDIWPVVEDSQRRARFAMPTDHSTTKMSGG
;
A
#
# COMPACT_ATOMS: atom_id res chain seq x y z
N MET A 1 2.75 -5.38 -23.07
CA MET A 1 4.03 -5.87 -22.55
C MET A 1 4.51 -4.83 -21.55
N THR A 2 4.36 -5.14 -20.26
CA THR A 2 4.70 -4.20 -19.17
C THR A 2 6.15 -4.44 -18.80
N ASP A 3 7.05 -3.53 -19.16
CA ASP A 3 8.45 -3.62 -18.75
C ASP A 3 8.57 -3.23 -17.27
N VAL A 4 8.95 -4.19 -16.44
CA VAL A 4 9.27 -3.97 -15.04
C VAL A 4 10.79 -3.73 -14.96
N LEU A 5 11.17 -2.48 -14.73
CA LEU A 5 12.57 -2.13 -14.46
C LEU A 5 12.84 -2.24 -12.96
N THR A 6 13.51 -3.31 -12.56
CA THR A 6 13.91 -3.53 -11.17
C THR A 6 15.27 -2.87 -10.91
N ARG A 7 15.29 -1.84 -10.07
CA ARG A 7 16.53 -1.27 -9.54
C ARG A 7 16.62 -1.61 -8.05
N THR A 8 17.48 -2.55 -7.71
CA THR A 8 17.70 -2.98 -6.33
C THR A 8 18.67 -2.01 -5.63
N SER A 9 18.22 -1.29 -4.62
CA SER A 9 19.09 -0.62 -3.65
C SER A 9 18.78 -1.20 -2.27
N GLN A 10 19.79 -1.81 -1.65
CA GLN A 10 19.69 -2.20 -0.24
C GLN A 10 19.55 -0.94 0.62
N THR A 11 18.55 -0.92 1.48
CA THR A 11 18.39 0.11 2.50
C THR A 11 18.05 -0.52 3.84
N ASP A 12 18.79 -0.01 4.80
CA ASP A 12 18.86 -0.32 6.20
C ASP A 12 17.51 -0.53 6.92
N GLU A 13 17.59 -1.33 7.99
CA GLU A 13 16.55 -1.65 8.95
C GLU A 13 15.81 -0.39 9.42
N VAL A 14 14.62 -0.18 8.88
CA VAL A 14 13.68 0.79 9.42
C VAL A 14 12.85 0.10 10.49
N SER A 15 13.26 0.31 11.76
CA SER A 15 12.43 0.17 12.94
C SER A 15 11.70 -1.16 13.12
N GLY A 16 12.42 -2.22 13.52
CA GLY A 16 11.80 -3.40 14.17
C GLY A 16 10.81 -4.24 13.35
N ARG A 17 10.37 -3.77 12.20
CA ARG A 17 9.55 -4.51 11.24
C ARG A 17 10.45 -5.05 10.15
N ARG A 18 10.58 -6.36 10.11
CA ARG A 18 11.36 -7.04 9.07
C ARG A 18 10.61 -6.94 7.75
N ALA A 19 11.25 -6.37 6.74
CA ALA A 19 10.73 -6.43 5.37
C ALA A 19 10.64 -7.89 4.93
N VAL A 20 9.56 -8.25 4.22
CA VAL A 20 9.34 -9.59 3.67
C VAL A 20 9.45 -9.56 2.15
N PRO A 21 9.89 -10.64 1.49
CA PRO A 21 9.81 -10.72 0.04
C PRO A 21 8.35 -10.80 -0.39
N VAL A 22 8.08 -10.38 -1.63
CA VAL A 22 6.76 -10.55 -2.25
C VAL A 22 6.92 -11.39 -3.50
N ASP A 23 6.23 -12.52 -3.52
CA ASP A 23 6.17 -13.42 -4.65
C ASP A 23 4.78 -13.35 -5.28
N VAL A 24 4.75 -13.18 -6.59
CA VAL A 24 3.56 -13.16 -7.42
C VAL A 24 3.72 -14.24 -8.47
N GLU A 25 2.79 -15.18 -8.53
CA GLU A 25 2.85 -16.35 -9.41
C GLU A 25 1.56 -16.44 -10.24
N GLY A 26 1.68 -16.29 -11.55
CA GLY A 26 0.59 -16.39 -12.49
C GLY A 26 -0.59 -15.44 -12.23
N LEU A 27 -0.34 -14.29 -11.60
CA LEU A 27 -1.40 -13.34 -11.24
C LEU A 27 -2.13 -12.86 -12.47
N THR A 28 -3.43 -13.12 -12.49
CA THR A 28 -4.35 -12.66 -13.52
C THR A 28 -5.52 -11.96 -12.85
N VAL A 29 -5.90 -10.81 -13.38
CA VAL A 29 -7.07 -10.05 -12.92
C VAL A 29 -8.03 -9.89 -14.08
N GLY A 30 -9.22 -10.47 -13.93
CA GLY A 30 -10.36 -10.31 -14.82
C GLY A 30 -11.42 -9.41 -14.22
N VAL A 31 -12.43 -9.10 -14.99
CA VAL A 31 -13.70 -8.53 -14.52
C VAL A 31 -14.82 -9.43 -15.02
N PRO A 32 -15.90 -9.62 -14.24
CA PRO A 32 -17.05 -10.41 -14.66
C PRO A 32 -17.57 -9.95 -16.05
N ASP A 33 -18.07 -10.91 -16.82
CA ASP A 33 -18.63 -10.67 -18.17
C ASP A 33 -17.61 -10.21 -19.24
N ARG A 34 -16.30 -10.37 -18.97
CA ARG A 34 -15.27 -10.08 -19.96
C ARG A 34 -14.37 -11.30 -20.19
N ASP A 35 -14.25 -11.74 -21.45
CA ASP A 35 -13.48 -12.93 -21.83
C ASP A 35 -11.98 -12.76 -21.60
N GLU A 36 -11.45 -11.54 -21.75
CA GLU A 36 -10.02 -11.27 -21.62
C GLU A 36 -9.72 -10.58 -20.29
N PRO A 37 -8.67 -11.04 -19.58
CA PRO A 37 -8.24 -10.40 -18.34
C PRO A 37 -7.76 -8.96 -18.59
N ILE A 38 -7.96 -8.09 -17.62
CA ILE A 38 -7.46 -6.71 -17.65
C ILE A 38 -5.99 -6.64 -17.24
N LEU A 39 -5.47 -7.69 -16.60
CA LEU A 39 -4.07 -7.78 -16.17
C LEU A 39 -3.63 -9.25 -16.12
N GLY A 40 -2.41 -9.51 -16.55
CA GLY A 40 -1.75 -10.81 -16.39
C GLY A 40 -1.72 -11.68 -17.64
N PRO A 41 -1.19 -12.92 -17.51
CA PRO A 41 -0.55 -13.44 -16.29
C PRO A 41 0.77 -12.72 -15.97
N ILE A 42 1.03 -12.52 -14.66
CA ILE A 42 2.24 -11.87 -14.17
C ILE A 42 2.94 -12.78 -13.16
N ASP A 43 4.24 -12.96 -13.37
CA ASP A 43 5.16 -13.54 -12.42
C ASP A 43 6.16 -12.48 -11.99
N LEU A 44 6.31 -12.27 -10.67
CA LEU A 44 7.17 -11.24 -10.12
C LEU A 44 7.74 -11.67 -8.77
N HIS A 45 9.04 -11.49 -8.58
CA HIS A 45 9.70 -11.67 -7.31
C HIS A 45 10.30 -10.35 -6.84
N LEU A 46 9.87 -9.87 -5.68
CA LEU A 46 10.39 -8.68 -5.02
C LEU A 46 11.18 -9.11 -3.78
N ALA A 47 12.48 -8.94 -3.81
CA ALA A 47 13.32 -9.25 -2.66
C ALA A 47 12.97 -8.35 -1.46
N ALA A 48 13.10 -8.88 -0.24
CA ALA A 48 12.88 -8.13 0.99
C ALA A 48 13.72 -6.83 1.01
N GLY A 49 13.08 -5.70 1.34
CA GLY A 49 13.73 -4.39 1.39
C GLY A 49 14.07 -3.78 0.03
N SER A 50 13.72 -4.42 -1.09
CA SER A 50 13.92 -3.85 -2.43
C SER A 50 13.01 -2.65 -2.68
N ARG A 51 13.48 -1.72 -3.51
CA ARG A 51 12.68 -0.62 -4.06
C ARG A 51 12.45 -0.88 -5.55
N VAL A 52 11.20 -0.93 -5.94
CA VAL A 52 10.81 -1.28 -7.31
C VAL A 52 9.97 -0.16 -7.91
N LEU A 53 10.28 0.22 -9.14
CA LEU A 53 9.49 1.14 -9.93
C LEU A 53 8.68 0.35 -10.96
N ILE A 54 7.36 0.50 -10.93
CA ILE A 54 6.45 -0.02 -11.95
C ILE A 54 6.11 1.12 -12.92
N ALA A 55 6.56 1.00 -14.16
CA ALA A 55 6.35 1.99 -15.20
C ALA A 55 5.50 1.41 -16.35
N GLY A 56 4.77 2.27 -17.03
CA GLY A 56 3.93 1.90 -18.18
C GLY A 56 2.94 3.00 -18.55
N LEU A 57 2.29 2.87 -19.66
CA LEU A 57 1.29 3.83 -20.16
C LEU A 57 0.09 3.95 -19.19
N SER A 58 -0.68 5.02 -19.34
CA SER A 58 -1.96 5.14 -18.63
C SER A 58 -2.88 3.98 -19.06
N GLY A 59 -3.58 3.39 -18.09
CA GLY A 59 -4.44 2.22 -18.34
C GLY A 59 -3.70 0.87 -18.45
N ALA A 60 -2.37 0.80 -18.31
CA ALA A 60 -1.59 -0.44 -18.38
C ALA A 60 -1.74 -1.38 -17.16
N GLY A 61 -2.67 -1.11 -16.23
CA GLY A 61 -2.93 -1.98 -15.08
C GLY A 61 -1.99 -1.80 -13.88
N LYS A 62 -1.15 -0.74 -13.83
CA LYS A 62 -0.22 -0.50 -12.72
C LYS A 62 -0.90 -0.41 -11.34
N THR A 63 -1.97 0.36 -11.27
CA THR A 63 -2.76 0.51 -10.04
C THR A 63 -3.47 -0.79 -9.68
N THR A 64 -4.01 -1.50 -10.66
CA THR A 64 -4.62 -2.81 -10.49
C THR A 64 -3.64 -3.83 -9.91
N LEU A 65 -2.39 -3.84 -10.43
CA LEU A 65 -1.33 -4.69 -9.90
C LEU A 65 -1.00 -4.36 -8.43
N LEU A 66 -0.88 -3.08 -8.08
CA LEU A 66 -0.62 -2.65 -6.70
C LEU A 66 -1.77 -3.05 -5.76
N HIS A 67 -3.01 -2.87 -6.20
CA HIS A 67 -4.19 -3.28 -5.42
C HIS A 67 -4.25 -4.80 -5.28
N ALA A 68 -3.95 -5.56 -6.33
CA ALA A 68 -3.90 -7.02 -6.27
C ALA A 68 -2.83 -7.50 -5.29
N ILE A 69 -1.60 -6.95 -5.35
CA ILE A 69 -0.53 -7.26 -4.39
C ILE A 69 -0.95 -6.91 -2.96
N GLY A 70 -1.68 -5.81 -2.78
CA GLY A 70 -2.19 -5.37 -1.49
C GLY A 70 -3.36 -6.18 -0.94
N GLY A 71 -3.98 -7.06 -1.74
CA GLY A 71 -5.21 -7.76 -1.37
C GLY A 71 -6.41 -6.80 -1.22
N LEU A 72 -6.44 -5.74 -2.04
CA LEU A 72 -7.45 -4.66 -1.96
C LEU A 72 -8.48 -4.72 -3.11
N LEU A 73 -8.41 -5.74 -3.97
CA LEU A 73 -9.42 -5.97 -4.98
C LEU A 73 -10.58 -6.78 -4.38
N GLU A 74 -11.80 -6.29 -4.58
CA GLU A 74 -13.01 -6.94 -4.09
C GLU A 74 -13.36 -8.15 -4.99
N GLU A 75 -13.54 -9.32 -4.38
CA GLU A 75 -13.83 -10.58 -5.09
C GLU A 75 -15.14 -10.52 -5.88
N GLU A 76 -16.11 -9.68 -5.47
CA GLU A 76 -17.37 -9.50 -6.20
C GLU A 76 -17.19 -8.70 -7.50
N SER A 77 -16.12 -7.91 -7.58
CA SER A 77 -15.86 -6.99 -8.71
C SER A 77 -14.76 -7.49 -9.65
N TYR A 78 -13.96 -8.46 -9.19
CA TYR A 78 -12.78 -8.94 -9.92
C TYR A 78 -12.64 -10.45 -9.84
N ASP A 79 -12.32 -11.06 -10.97
CA ASP A 79 -11.92 -12.46 -11.06
C ASP A 79 -10.40 -12.54 -10.88
N LEU A 80 -9.97 -13.07 -9.74
CA LEU A 80 -8.56 -13.21 -9.41
C LEU A 80 -8.09 -14.65 -9.60
N ALA A 81 -6.98 -14.83 -10.34
CA ALA A 81 -6.30 -16.11 -10.46
C ALA A 81 -4.80 -15.93 -10.17
N GLY A 82 -4.13 -17.04 -9.85
CA GLY A 82 -2.74 -17.05 -9.44
C GLY A 82 -2.57 -16.93 -7.92
N ARG A 83 -1.37 -16.56 -7.48
CA ARG A 83 -1.02 -16.47 -6.07
C ARG A 83 -0.15 -15.26 -5.80
N VAL A 84 -0.40 -14.59 -4.67
CA VAL A 84 0.43 -13.52 -4.14
C VAL A 84 0.77 -13.84 -2.69
N SER A 85 2.03 -13.82 -2.32
CA SER A 85 2.49 -14.23 -0.98
C SER A 85 1.90 -13.37 0.15
N THR A 86 1.50 -12.12 -0.14
CA THR A 86 0.86 -11.23 0.83
C THR A 86 -0.58 -11.64 1.20
N TRP A 87 -1.25 -12.45 0.37
CA TRP A 87 -2.63 -12.89 0.61
C TRP A 87 -2.75 -13.95 1.70
N SER A 88 -1.67 -14.68 1.98
CA SER A 88 -1.68 -15.78 2.97
C SER A 88 -1.72 -15.31 4.43
N GLY A 89 -1.83 -14.01 4.67
CA GLY A 89 -1.94 -13.42 6.01
C GLY A 89 -0.59 -13.13 6.68
N GLY A 90 -0.63 -12.34 7.77
CA GLY A 90 0.56 -11.98 8.54
C GLY A 90 1.45 -10.90 7.93
N VAL A 91 1.18 -10.45 6.71
CA VAL A 91 1.87 -9.33 6.06
C VAL A 91 0.94 -8.13 5.98
N ASN A 92 1.37 -7.00 6.57
CA ASN A 92 0.65 -5.75 6.42
C ASN A 92 1.19 -5.00 5.20
N VAL A 93 0.34 -4.75 4.22
CA VAL A 93 0.66 -3.95 3.04
C VAL A 93 0.06 -2.55 3.23
N GLY A 94 0.91 -1.53 3.19
CA GLY A 94 0.47 -0.14 3.15
C GLY A 94 0.37 0.34 1.71
N LEU A 95 -0.76 0.93 1.33
CA LEU A 95 -0.96 1.56 0.04
C LEU A 95 -1.15 3.07 0.21
N LEU A 96 -0.33 3.86 -0.47
CA LEU A 96 -0.55 5.30 -0.64
C LEU A 96 -1.27 5.52 -1.97
N GLN A 97 -2.47 6.08 -1.90
CA GLN A 97 -3.27 6.36 -3.09
C GLN A 97 -2.77 7.57 -3.87
N GLN A 98 -3.11 7.64 -5.15
CA GLN A 98 -2.72 8.73 -6.04
C GLN A 98 -3.28 10.08 -5.59
N GLU A 99 -4.50 10.09 -5.03
CA GLU A 99 -5.15 11.28 -4.47
C GLU A 99 -5.23 11.17 -2.94
N PRO A 100 -4.26 11.74 -2.20
CA PRO A 100 -4.20 11.61 -0.74
C PRO A 100 -5.43 12.13 -0.01
N ILE A 101 -6.14 13.10 -0.59
CA ILE A 101 -7.34 13.70 0.01
C ILE A 101 -8.43 12.66 0.28
N HIS A 102 -8.52 11.62 -0.54
CA HIS A 102 -9.50 10.54 -0.37
C HIS A 102 -9.15 9.57 0.77
N SER A 103 -7.93 9.64 1.27
CA SER A 103 -7.47 8.84 2.40
C SER A 103 -7.65 9.53 3.75
N VAL A 104 -8.03 10.81 3.76
CA VAL A 104 -8.24 11.57 4.98
C VAL A 104 -9.60 11.22 5.57
N VAL A 105 -9.60 10.68 6.79
CA VAL A 105 -10.81 10.21 7.49
C VAL A 105 -11.17 11.06 8.72
N ALA A 106 -10.23 11.88 9.23
CA ALA A 106 -10.46 12.68 10.44
C ALA A 106 -10.21 14.16 10.22
N ALA A 107 -10.81 14.99 11.09
CA ALA A 107 -10.76 16.45 11.00
C ALA A 107 -9.41 17.05 11.40
N THR A 108 -8.57 16.33 12.15
CA THR A 108 -7.25 16.78 12.61
C THR A 108 -6.17 15.77 12.27
N CYS A 109 -4.95 16.26 12.04
CA CYS A 109 -3.81 15.42 11.66
C CYS A 109 -3.52 14.29 12.66
N GLY A 110 -3.55 14.60 13.95
CA GLY A 110 -3.30 13.59 14.98
C GLY A 110 -4.37 12.50 15.01
N ARG A 111 -5.64 12.86 14.83
CA ARG A 111 -6.74 11.89 14.75
C ARG A 111 -6.68 11.05 13.50
N ASP A 112 -6.29 11.66 12.39
CA ASP A 112 -6.14 10.95 11.12
C ASP A 112 -5.02 9.91 11.19
N ILE A 113 -3.88 10.27 11.75
CA ILE A 113 -2.76 9.33 11.99
C ILE A 113 -3.15 8.25 13.01
N ALA A 114 -3.93 8.61 14.05
CA ALA A 114 -4.38 7.66 15.07
C ALA A 114 -5.33 6.59 14.54
N PHE A 115 -6.05 6.85 13.45
CA PHE A 115 -7.00 5.93 12.85
C PHE A 115 -6.39 4.55 12.51
N GLY A 116 -5.17 4.53 12.00
CA GLY A 116 -4.46 3.28 11.72
C GLY A 116 -4.20 2.45 13.00
N PRO A 117 -3.49 2.99 14.00
CA PRO A 117 -3.30 2.33 15.29
C PRO A 117 -4.59 1.87 15.98
N GLU A 118 -5.66 2.69 15.94
CA GLU A 118 -6.97 2.34 16.49
C GLU A 118 -7.55 1.09 15.82
N ASN A 119 -7.50 1.01 14.49
CA ASN A 119 -7.97 -0.15 13.73
C ASN A 119 -7.12 -1.40 13.97
N HIS A 120 -5.83 -1.24 14.24
CA HIS A 120 -4.92 -2.33 14.59
C HIS A 120 -4.97 -2.70 16.09
N ARG A 121 -5.93 -2.15 16.85
CA ARG A 121 -6.15 -2.45 18.28
C ARG A 121 -4.91 -2.17 19.15
N VAL A 122 -4.14 -1.14 18.79
CA VAL A 122 -3.05 -0.64 19.66
C VAL A 122 -3.68 -0.18 20.99
N PRO A 123 -3.09 -0.52 22.15
CA PRO A 123 -3.58 -0.05 23.45
C PRO A 123 -3.72 1.48 23.46
N ARG A 124 -4.78 1.98 24.09
CA ARG A 124 -5.13 3.40 24.06
C ARG A 124 -3.99 4.31 24.55
N GLU A 125 -3.24 3.84 25.55
CA GLU A 125 -2.08 4.52 26.11
C GLU A 125 -0.92 4.65 25.11
N ASP A 126 -0.82 3.75 24.14
CA ASP A 126 0.26 3.71 23.16
C ASP A 126 -0.07 4.45 21.86
N ILE A 127 -1.34 4.82 21.62
CA ILE A 127 -1.77 5.45 20.36
C ILE A 127 -1.02 6.77 20.13
N TRP A 128 -1.02 7.67 21.11
CA TRP A 128 -0.38 8.98 20.95
C TRP A 128 1.15 8.91 20.80
N PRO A 129 1.87 8.08 21.57
CA PRO A 129 3.28 7.80 21.27
C PRO A 129 3.54 7.32 19.85
N VAL A 130 2.67 6.45 19.29
CA VAL A 130 2.76 5.99 17.90
C VAL A 130 2.50 7.13 16.90
N VAL A 131 1.52 8.00 17.17
CA VAL A 131 1.22 9.18 16.35
C VAL A 131 2.44 10.10 16.26
N GLU A 132 3.02 10.45 17.41
CA GLU A 132 4.19 11.35 17.49
C GLU A 132 5.42 10.73 16.80
N ASP A 133 5.65 9.42 16.97
CA ASP A 133 6.72 8.71 16.28
C ASP A 133 6.52 8.71 14.76
N SER A 134 5.29 8.49 14.31
CA SER A 134 4.93 8.49 12.90
C SER A 134 5.16 9.87 12.26
N GLN A 135 4.76 10.96 12.93
CA GLN A 135 5.02 12.32 12.48
C GLN A 135 6.52 12.61 12.35
N ARG A 136 7.30 12.22 13.37
CA ARG A 136 8.75 12.42 13.38
C ARG A 136 9.43 11.68 12.23
N ARG A 137 9.07 10.42 11.98
CA ARG A 137 9.61 9.61 10.88
C ARG A 137 9.24 10.16 9.52
N ALA A 138 8.01 10.60 9.35
CA ALA A 138 7.54 11.24 8.13
C ALA A 138 8.10 12.67 7.93
N ARG A 139 8.83 13.22 8.94
CA ARG A 139 9.22 14.64 8.99
C ARG A 139 8.04 15.58 8.80
N PHE A 140 6.89 15.15 9.31
CA PHE A 140 5.63 15.89 9.22
C PHE A 140 5.53 16.87 10.40
N ALA A 141 5.73 18.15 10.14
CA ALA A 141 5.88 19.19 11.17
C ALA A 141 4.55 19.81 11.64
N MET A 142 3.41 19.42 11.08
CA MET A 142 2.12 20.00 11.48
C MET A 142 1.72 19.54 12.88
N PRO A 143 1.15 20.42 13.72
CA PRO A 143 0.60 20.05 15.02
C PRO A 143 -0.49 18.98 14.90
N THR A 144 -0.65 18.16 15.93
CA THR A 144 -1.66 17.09 15.94
C THR A 144 -3.10 17.61 15.88
N ASP A 145 -3.34 18.84 16.35
CA ASP A 145 -4.63 19.53 16.31
C ASP A 145 -4.86 20.32 15.01
N HIS A 146 -3.86 20.37 14.12
CA HIS A 146 -4.01 21.06 12.83
C HIS A 146 -5.11 20.41 11.99
N SER A 147 -5.97 21.26 11.38
CA SER A 147 -7.08 20.76 10.56
C SER A 147 -6.58 20.16 9.24
N THR A 148 -7.03 18.95 8.96
CA THR A 148 -6.73 18.24 7.70
C THR A 148 -7.26 18.98 6.47
N THR A 149 -8.36 19.72 6.62
CA THR A 149 -8.95 20.51 5.49
C THR A 149 -8.13 21.74 5.10
N LYS A 150 -7.16 22.13 5.93
CA LYS A 150 -6.25 23.27 5.67
C LYS A 150 -4.90 22.83 5.14
N MET A 151 -4.73 21.54 4.87
CA MET A 151 -3.48 21.02 4.31
C MET A 151 -3.49 21.17 2.79
N SER A 152 -2.33 21.52 2.23
CA SER A 152 -2.08 21.40 0.79
C SER A 152 -1.75 19.96 0.44
N GLY A 153 -2.03 19.53 -0.80
CA GLY A 153 -1.79 18.17 -1.29
C GLY A 153 -0.31 17.79 -1.48
N GLY A 154 0.61 18.46 -0.82
CA GLY A 154 2.05 18.22 -0.88
C GLY A 154 2.68 18.04 0.48
#